data_c9653ab101e2e3669ae686ed4fa8ecea
#
_entry.id   c9653ab101e2e3669ae686ed4fa8ecea
#
_cell.length_a   1.000
_cell.length_b   1.000
_cell.length_c   1.000
_cell.angle_alpha   90.00
_cell.angle_beta   90.00
_cell.angle_gamma   90.00
#
_symmetry.space_group_name_H-M   'P 1'
#
loop_
_entity.id
_entity.type
_entity.pdbx_description
1 polymer ?
#
loop_
_entity_poly.entity_id
_entity_poly.type
_entity_poly.pdbx_seq_one_letter_code
_entity_poly.pdbx_strand_id
1 'polypeptide(L)'
;MQGKVEICGVNTSGLKTLPQFEMDRLLRLARAGDENARQALVEGNLRLVLSVIQRFDKRGESPDDLFQVGCIGLMKAINNFDPDKQVRFSTYGVPMIAGEVRRYLRDNSAIRVSRSIRDVAYRVLQCKEARTAQLGREPTLEEIARELELSVEDVSQALDAVCAPVSLYDPVYSDGGDPLTVMDQVRDTRNTDEVWMEHITLRSAFRALGDREKQILSLRFYDGKTQMEVASALGISQAQDSRLEKSAIGAMRKAVSVS
;
A
#
# COMPACT_ATOMS: atom_id res chain seq x y z
N MET A 1 2.23 -12.49 36.61
CA MET A 1 1.06 -13.23 36.09
C MET A 1 1.20 -13.22 34.55
N GLN A 2 1.60 -14.34 33.95
CA GLN A 2 1.60 -14.47 32.48
C GLN A 2 0.14 -14.66 32.06
N GLY A 3 -0.43 -13.64 31.45
CA GLY A 3 -1.77 -13.70 30.92
C GLY A 3 -1.88 -14.83 29.88
N LYS A 4 -2.92 -15.63 29.95
CA LYS A 4 -3.32 -16.53 28.87
C LYS A 4 -3.53 -15.71 27.61
N VAL A 5 -2.64 -15.83 26.66
CA VAL A 5 -2.81 -15.25 25.33
C VAL A 5 -3.29 -16.38 24.43
N GLU A 6 -4.50 -16.25 23.93
CA GLU A 6 -5.03 -17.13 22.89
C GLU A 6 -4.68 -16.50 21.54
N ILE A 7 -3.97 -17.24 20.69
CA ILE A 7 -3.56 -16.81 19.35
C ILE A 7 -4.14 -17.82 18.37
N CYS A 8 -4.94 -17.38 17.41
CA CYS A 8 -5.62 -18.23 16.42
C CYS A 8 -6.40 -19.39 17.01
N GLY A 9 -7.05 -19.22 18.19
CA GLY A 9 -7.73 -20.28 18.90
C GLY A 9 -6.81 -21.29 19.60
N VAL A 10 -5.49 -21.07 19.56
CA VAL A 10 -4.50 -21.92 20.22
C VAL A 10 -4.17 -21.37 21.60
N ASN A 11 -4.41 -22.15 22.64
CA ASN A 11 -4.02 -21.78 24.00
C ASN A 11 -2.50 -21.91 24.16
N THR A 12 -1.81 -20.77 24.21
CA THR A 12 -0.34 -20.72 24.26
C THR A 12 0.25 -21.30 25.54
N SER A 13 -0.53 -21.39 26.63
CA SER A 13 -0.06 -21.92 27.90
C SER A 13 0.03 -23.46 27.92
N GLY A 14 -0.68 -24.15 27.03
CA GLY A 14 -0.75 -25.62 26.95
C GLY A 14 0.18 -26.24 25.90
N LEU A 15 0.98 -25.43 25.18
CA LEU A 15 1.84 -25.92 24.09
C LEU A 15 2.92 -26.86 24.64
N LYS A 16 2.90 -28.10 24.15
CA LYS A 16 3.91 -29.10 24.45
C LYS A 16 5.19 -28.84 23.66
N THR A 17 6.33 -29.17 24.22
CA THR A 17 7.61 -29.18 23.54
C THR A 17 8.07 -30.65 23.38
N LEU A 18 8.56 -30.97 22.19
CA LEU A 18 9.10 -32.27 21.90
C LEU A 18 10.55 -32.41 22.44
N PRO A 19 10.91 -33.51 23.15
CA PRO A 19 12.30 -33.77 23.46
C PRO A 19 13.08 -34.09 22.18
N GLN A 20 14.39 -33.86 22.22
CA GLN A 20 15.26 -33.98 21.01
C GLN A 20 15.15 -35.38 20.37
N PHE A 21 15.13 -36.42 21.18
CA PHE A 21 15.03 -37.80 20.68
C PHE A 21 13.75 -38.04 19.86
N GLU A 22 12.62 -37.55 20.37
CA GLU A 22 11.34 -37.66 19.68
C GLU A 22 11.28 -36.82 18.42
N MET A 23 11.86 -35.62 18.46
CA MET A 23 12.02 -34.74 17.32
C MET A 23 12.74 -35.46 16.16
N ASP A 24 13.90 -36.04 16.43
CA ASP A 24 14.71 -36.72 15.43
C ASP A 24 14.00 -37.95 14.83
N ARG A 25 13.26 -38.69 15.67
CA ARG A 25 12.43 -39.82 15.23
C ARG A 25 11.31 -39.35 14.29
N LEU A 26 10.54 -38.34 14.71
CA LEU A 26 9.42 -37.82 13.93
C LEU A 26 9.88 -37.19 12.62
N LEU A 27 11.03 -36.51 12.59
CA LEU A 27 11.59 -35.94 11.37
C LEU A 27 11.92 -37.01 10.32
N ARG A 28 12.45 -38.16 10.75
CA ARG A 28 12.70 -39.29 9.84
C ARG A 28 11.41 -39.91 9.30
N LEU A 29 10.39 -40.07 10.16
CA LEU A 29 9.06 -40.58 9.75
C LEU A 29 8.36 -39.62 8.79
N ALA A 30 8.38 -38.31 9.07
CA ALA A 30 7.80 -37.30 8.20
C ALA A 30 8.49 -37.26 6.82
N ARG A 31 9.81 -37.45 6.77
CA ARG A 31 10.56 -37.59 5.51
C ARG A 31 10.18 -38.84 4.72
N ALA A 32 9.77 -39.91 5.42
CA ALA A 32 9.24 -41.15 4.79
C ALA A 32 7.79 -41.01 4.33
N GLY A 33 7.12 -39.86 4.57
CA GLY A 33 5.75 -39.57 4.12
C GLY A 33 4.67 -39.78 5.19
N ASP A 34 5.03 -39.97 6.46
CA ASP A 34 4.05 -40.09 7.55
C ASP A 34 3.46 -38.73 7.92
N GLU A 35 2.20 -38.49 7.54
CA GLU A 35 1.46 -37.25 7.82
C GLU A 35 1.15 -37.08 9.33
N ASN A 36 0.97 -38.17 10.10
CA ASN A 36 0.75 -38.07 11.53
C ASN A 36 2.02 -37.58 12.23
N ALA A 37 3.20 -38.07 11.81
CA ALA A 37 4.46 -37.59 12.31
C ALA A 37 4.67 -36.11 11.97
N ARG A 38 4.27 -35.68 10.78
CA ARG A 38 4.37 -34.29 10.33
C ARG A 38 3.46 -33.39 11.18
N GLN A 39 2.23 -33.79 11.43
CA GLN A 39 1.31 -33.04 12.29
C GLN A 39 1.86 -32.92 13.72
N ALA A 40 2.35 -34.02 14.30
CA ALA A 40 2.97 -34.02 15.63
C ALA A 40 4.19 -33.08 15.72
N LEU A 41 5.00 -33.00 14.65
CA LEU A 41 6.12 -32.05 14.55
C LEU A 41 5.64 -30.60 14.53
N VAL A 42 4.58 -30.29 13.79
CA VAL A 42 4.03 -28.92 13.76
C VAL A 42 3.53 -28.55 15.15
N GLU A 43 2.67 -29.36 15.76
CA GLU A 43 2.09 -29.11 17.08
C GLU A 43 3.17 -28.96 18.17
N GLY A 44 4.19 -29.81 18.15
CA GLY A 44 5.29 -29.79 19.13
C GLY A 44 6.27 -28.63 18.96
N ASN A 45 6.19 -27.87 17.84
CA ASN A 45 7.07 -26.73 17.56
C ASN A 45 6.34 -25.37 17.51
N LEU A 46 5.03 -25.30 17.81
CA LEU A 46 4.30 -24.04 17.84
C LEU A 46 4.90 -23.02 18.83
N ARG A 47 5.43 -23.51 19.96
CA ARG A 47 6.14 -22.67 20.93
C ARG A 47 7.41 -22.02 20.34
N LEU A 48 8.10 -22.72 19.43
CA LEU A 48 9.24 -22.17 18.70
C LEU A 48 8.77 -21.02 17.79
N VAL A 49 7.65 -21.19 17.07
CA VAL A 49 7.06 -20.15 16.25
C VAL A 49 6.76 -18.92 17.09
N LEU A 50 6.08 -19.07 18.23
CA LEU A 50 5.77 -17.96 19.14
C LEU A 50 7.02 -17.20 19.57
N SER A 51 8.08 -17.91 19.93
CA SER A 51 9.34 -17.25 20.35
C SER A 51 10.01 -16.44 19.23
N VAL A 52 9.80 -16.83 17.97
CA VAL A 52 10.33 -16.11 16.82
C VAL A 52 9.48 -14.88 16.50
N ILE A 53 8.14 -15.01 16.48
CA ILE A 53 7.26 -13.90 16.12
C ILE A 53 7.27 -12.77 17.14
N GLN A 54 7.51 -13.02 18.44
CA GLN A 54 7.67 -11.99 19.46
C GLN A 54 8.70 -10.92 19.09
N ARG A 55 9.68 -11.23 18.25
CA ARG A 55 10.67 -10.26 17.77
C ARG A 55 10.10 -9.28 16.75
N PHE A 56 8.90 -9.54 16.25
CA PHE A 56 8.21 -8.75 15.22
C PHE A 56 6.95 -8.05 15.74
N ASP A 57 6.65 -8.17 17.05
CA ASP A 57 5.42 -7.71 17.71
C ASP A 57 5.12 -6.20 17.52
N LYS A 58 6.14 -5.37 17.24
CA LYS A 58 5.98 -3.92 17.10
C LYS A 58 5.94 -3.44 15.64
N ARG A 59 5.53 -4.30 14.71
CA ARG A 59 5.57 -3.99 13.27
C ARG A 59 4.21 -3.61 12.67
N GLY A 60 3.15 -3.41 13.51
CA GLY A 60 1.83 -2.97 13.07
C GLY A 60 0.92 -4.08 12.54
N GLU A 61 1.40 -5.32 12.48
CA GLU A 61 0.63 -6.48 12.03
C GLU A 61 -0.02 -7.23 13.20
N SER A 62 -1.13 -7.92 12.91
CA SER A 62 -1.80 -8.77 13.90
C SER A 62 -0.88 -9.91 14.35
N PRO A 63 -0.78 -10.18 15.67
CA PRO A 63 -0.07 -11.36 16.18
C PRO A 63 -0.58 -12.68 15.59
N ASP A 64 -1.88 -12.76 15.28
CA ASP A 64 -2.51 -13.93 14.66
C ASP A 64 -1.97 -14.18 13.26
N ASP A 65 -1.86 -13.12 12.44
CA ASP A 65 -1.33 -13.21 11.07
C ASP A 65 0.15 -13.59 11.08
N LEU A 66 0.94 -12.97 11.97
CA LEU A 66 2.35 -13.31 12.14
C LEU A 66 2.53 -14.76 12.57
N PHE A 67 1.64 -15.29 13.44
CA PHE A 67 1.67 -16.68 13.88
C PHE A 67 1.36 -17.63 12.73
N GLN A 68 0.31 -17.37 11.94
CA GLN A 68 -0.04 -18.19 10.78
C GLN A 68 1.10 -18.24 9.76
N VAL A 69 1.69 -17.09 9.44
CA VAL A 69 2.85 -17.01 8.54
C VAL A 69 4.06 -17.73 9.12
N GLY A 70 4.29 -17.61 10.42
CA GLY A 70 5.31 -18.35 11.14
C GLY A 70 5.12 -19.86 11.06
N CYS A 71 3.87 -20.35 11.16
CA CYS A 71 3.53 -21.76 10.97
C CYS A 71 3.80 -22.24 9.54
N ILE A 72 3.55 -21.40 8.52
CA ILE A 72 3.94 -21.72 7.13
C ILE A 72 5.47 -21.89 7.03
N GLY A 73 6.24 -20.99 7.67
CA GLY A 73 7.70 -21.09 7.75
C GLY A 73 8.17 -22.37 8.45
N LEU A 74 7.49 -22.77 9.54
CA LEU A 74 7.73 -24.02 10.25
C LEU A 74 7.46 -25.24 9.35
N MET A 75 6.32 -25.28 8.66
CA MET A 75 6.01 -26.39 7.74
C MET A 75 7.03 -26.52 6.62
N LYS A 76 7.49 -25.40 6.05
CA LYS A 76 8.58 -25.39 5.06
C LYS A 76 9.89 -25.91 5.67
N ALA A 77 10.18 -25.55 6.91
CA ALA A 77 11.35 -26.05 7.62
C ALA A 77 11.30 -27.56 7.84
N ILE A 78 10.16 -28.11 8.28
CA ILE A 78 9.97 -29.54 8.47
C ILE A 78 10.16 -30.31 7.16
N ASN A 79 9.57 -29.82 6.07
CA ASN A 79 9.67 -30.48 4.77
C ASN A 79 11.09 -30.50 4.17
N ASN A 80 11.86 -29.46 4.44
CA ASN A 80 13.19 -29.27 3.81
C ASN A 80 14.35 -29.64 4.73
N PHE A 81 14.07 -29.99 5.99
CA PHE A 81 15.12 -30.34 6.94
C PHE A 81 15.72 -31.71 6.62
N ASP A 82 17.04 -31.78 6.65
CA ASP A 82 17.77 -33.02 6.51
C ASP A 82 18.25 -33.51 7.88
N PRO A 83 17.64 -34.59 8.43
CA PRO A 83 18.00 -35.11 9.74
C PRO A 83 19.43 -35.73 9.81
N ASP A 84 20.04 -36.01 8.66
CA ASP A 84 21.39 -36.60 8.60
C ASP A 84 22.47 -35.52 8.78
N LYS A 85 22.12 -34.23 8.68
CA LYS A 85 23.01 -33.14 9.05
C LYS A 85 23.04 -32.99 10.56
N GLN A 86 24.21 -33.07 11.17
CA GLN A 86 24.45 -32.99 12.61
C GLN A 86 24.11 -31.57 13.20
N VAL A 87 22.95 -31.01 12.88
CA VAL A 87 22.47 -29.73 13.40
C VAL A 87 21.11 -29.89 14.02
N ARG A 88 20.82 -29.11 15.06
CA ARG A 88 19.50 -29.14 15.70
C ARG A 88 18.45 -28.54 14.77
N PHE A 89 17.26 -29.13 14.75
CA PHE A 89 16.14 -28.61 13.95
C PHE A 89 15.88 -27.11 14.20
N SER A 90 15.95 -26.65 15.46
CA SER A 90 15.74 -25.23 15.80
C SER A 90 16.74 -24.29 15.11
N THR A 91 17.97 -24.73 14.90
CA THR A 91 19.00 -23.93 14.20
C THR A 91 18.62 -23.68 12.73
N TYR A 92 17.95 -24.64 12.11
CA TYR A 92 17.42 -24.51 10.75
C TYR A 92 16.02 -23.84 10.71
N GLY A 93 15.15 -24.21 11.65
CA GLY A 93 13.75 -23.74 11.68
C GLY A 93 13.63 -22.26 11.98
N VAL A 94 14.40 -21.72 12.94
CA VAL A 94 14.32 -20.30 13.33
C VAL A 94 14.57 -19.34 12.15
N PRO A 95 15.65 -19.48 11.36
CA PRO A 95 15.86 -18.67 10.16
C PRO A 95 14.74 -18.80 9.11
N MET A 96 14.20 -20.02 8.92
CA MET A 96 13.12 -20.26 7.97
C MET A 96 11.82 -19.56 8.39
N ILE A 97 11.42 -19.70 9.66
CA ILE A 97 10.26 -19.02 10.22
C ILE A 97 10.45 -17.49 10.12
N ALA A 98 11.59 -16.98 10.59
CA ALA A 98 11.86 -15.55 10.52
C ALA A 98 11.94 -15.02 9.08
N GLY A 99 12.40 -15.84 8.14
CA GLY A 99 12.45 -15.52 6.71
C GLY A 99 11.06 -15.33 6.11
N GLU A 100 10.12 -16.24 6.41
CA GLU A 100 8.72 -16.11 5.95
C GLU A 100 8.03 -14.89 6.58
N VAL A 101 8.21 -14.66 7.87
CA VAL A 101 7.64 -13.48 8.54
C VAL A 101 8.20 -12.18 7.93
N ARG A 102 9.51 -12.08 7.70
CA ARG A 102 10.10 -10.90 7.04
C ARG A 102 9.58 -10.72 5.61
N ARG A 103 9.38 -11.83 4.89
CA ARG A 103 8.82 -11.79 3.55
C ARG A 103 7.40 -11.27 3.57
N TYR A 104 6.56 -11.79 4.46
CA TYR A 104 5.18 -11.33 4.65
C TYR A 104 5.14 -9.83 4.97
N LEU A 105 5.87 -9.38 6.00
CA LEU A 105 5.94 -7.96 6.38
C LEU A 105 6.38 -7.03 5.24
N ARG A 106 7.24 -7.53 4.36
CA ARG A 106 7.67 -6.78 3.18
C ARG A 106 6.60 -6.72 2.10
N ASP A 107 5.92 -7.84 1.86
CA ASP A 107 5.00 -7.99 0.73
C ASP A 107 3.58 -7.50 1.09
N ASN A 108 3.23 -7.41 2.40
CA ASN A 108 1.94 -6.97 2.93
C ASN A 108 1.88 -5.46 3.26
N SER A 109 2.89 -4.68 2.92
CA SER A 109 2.81 -3.22 3.12
C SER A 109 1.76 -2.60 2.20
N ALA A 110 0.96 -1.64 2.71
CA ALA A 110 -0.11 -0.95 1.98
C ALA A 110 0.38 -0.30 0.67
N ILE A 111 1.63 0.16 0.66
CA ILE A 111 2.29 0.70 -0.54
C ILE A 111 3.47 -0.20 -0.89
N ARG A 112 3.49 -0.66 -2.15
CA ARG A 112 4.60 -1.47 -2.66
C ARG A 112 5.83 -0.61 -2.93
N VAL A 113 6.86 -0.80 -2.11
CA VAL A 113 8.16 -0.12 -2.25
C VAL A 113 9.19 -1.09 -2.85
N SER A 114 9.99 -0.61 -3.80
CA SER A 114 11.07 -1.41 -4.41
C SER A 114 12.11 -1.82 -3.35
N ARG A 115 12.83 -2.93 -3.59
CA ARG A 115 13.86 -3.41 -2.66
C ARG A 115 14.99 -2.39 -2.51
N SER A 116 15.45 -1.80 -3.60
CA SER A 116 16.52 -0.80 -3.61
C SER A 116 16.19 0.41 -2.73
N ILE A 117 14.99 0.98 -2.87
CA ILE A 117 14.56 2.12 -2.05
C ILE A 117 14.45 1.72 -0.57
N ARG A 118 13.95 0.52 -0.27
CA ARG A 118 13.84 0.01 1.10
C ARG A 118 15.21 -0.22 1.75
N ASP A 119 16.17 -0.71 1.01
CA ASP A 119 17.55 -0.91 1.49
C ASP A 119 18.22 0.45 1.77
N VAL A 120 18.00 1.44 0.90
CA VAL A 120 18.45 2.82 1.14
C VAL A 120 17.78 3.40 2.38
N ALA A 121 16.45 3.26 2.50
CA ALA A 121 15.70 3.73 3.66
C ALA A 121 16.19 3.13 4.98
N TYR A 122 16.51 1.83 4.98
CA TYR A 122 17.08 1.18 6.16
C TYR A 122 18.42 1.79 6.58
N ARG A 123 19.33 2.02 5.61
CA ARG A 123 20.61 2.69 5.86
C ARG A 123 20.44 4.11 6.36
N VAL A 124 19.49 4.86 5.79
CA VAL A 124 19.15 6.23 6.19
C VAL A 124 18.64 6.27 7.63
N LEU A 125 17.72 5.37 8.00
CA LEU A 125 17.19 5.29 9.37
C LEU A 125 18.27 4.92 10.38
N GLN A 126 19.14 3.95 10.07
CA GLN A 126 20.27 3.60 10.94
C GLN A 126 21.24 4.77 11.13
N CYS A 127 21.58 5.48 10.05
CA CYS A 127 22.42 6.67 10.11
C CYS A 127 21.77 7.77 10.96
N LYS A 128 20.45 8.01 10.78
CA LYS A 128 19.66 8.97 11.56
C LYS A 128 19.74 8.63 13.05
N GLU A 129 19.50 7.38 13.44
CA GLU A 129 19.56 6.93 14.84
C GLU A 129 20.96 7.11 15.44
N ALA A 130 22.00 6.67 14.72
CA ALA A 130 23.37 6.76 15.16
C ALA A 130 23.81 8.23 15.36
N ARG A 131 23.48 9.10 14.39
CA ARG A 131 23.79 10.53 14.47
C ARG A 131 23.00 11.24 15.54
N THR A 132 21.74 10.91 15.73
CA THR A 132 20.93 11.47 16.82
C THR A 132 21.54 11.15 18.18
N ALA A 133 22.02 9.91 18.37
CA ALA A 133 22.71 9.51 19.59
C ALA A 133 24.03 10.26 19.82
N GLN A 134 24.77 10.60 18.76
CA GLN A 134 26.05 11.33 18.83
C GLN A 134 25.86 12.83 19.03
N LEU A 135 24.91 13.43 18.31
CA LEU A 135 24.73 14.90 18.27
C LEU A 135 23.78 15.42 19.36
N GLY A 136 22.96 14.55 19.98
CA GLY A 136 21.89 14.95 20.89
C GLY A 136 20.73 15.71 20.24
N ARG A 137 20.73 15.78 18.89
CA ARG A 137 19.65 16.35 18.06
C ARG A 137 19.42 15.51 16.82
N GLU A 138 18.28 15.69 16.17
CA GLU A 138 18.05 15.06 14.85
C GLU A 138 19.01 15.63 13.79
N PRO A 139 19.67 14.78 12.99
CA PRO A 139 20.50 15.20 11.86
C PRO A 139 19.64 15.77 10.73
N THR A 140 20.17 16.71 9.96
CA THR A 140 19.53 17.22 8.75
C THR A 140 19.66 16.20 7.60
N LEU A 141 18.78 16.33 6.59
CA LEU A 141 18.84 15.46 5.40
C LEU A 141 20.21 15.55 4.69
N GLU A 142 20.81 16.75 4.69
CA GLU A 142 22.15 17.00 4.11
C GLU A 142 23.27 16.29 4.88
N GLU A 143 23.18 16.25 6.22
CA GLU A 143 24.13 15.53 7.06
C GLU A 143 24.09 14.03 6.83
N ILE A 144 22.87 13.47 6.68
CA ILE A 144 22.66 12.05 6.36
C ILE A 144 23.15 11.74 4.94
N ALA A 145 22.81 12.58 3.95
CA ALA A 145 23.19 12.42 2.57
C ALA A 145 24.72 12.38 2.41
N ARG A 146 25.43 13.30 3.09
CA ARG A 146 26.90 13.35 3.11
C ARG A 146 27.53 12.12 3.72
N GLU A 147 26.97 11.61 4.82
CA GLU A 147 27.49 10.42 5.52
C GLU A 147 27.33 9.15 4.70
N LEU A 148 26.22 9.04 3.97
CA LEU A 148 25.90 7.86 3.17
C LEU A 148 26.35 7.96 1.71
N GLU A 149 26.97 9.09 1.31
CA GLU A 149 27.36 9.39 -0.07
C GLU A 149 26.19 9.28 -1.05
N LEU A 150 25.01 9.80 -0.65
CA LEU A 150 23.78 9.81 -1.43
C LEU A 150 23.37 11.25 -1.78
N SER A 151 22.48 11.41 -2.75
CA SER A 151 21.82 12.70 -2.98
C SER A 151 20.78 13.01 -1.89
N VAL A 152 20.50 14.29 -1.65
CA VAL A 152 19.46 14.70 -0.69
C VAL A 152 18.08 14.21 -1.15
N GLU A 153 17.86 14.19 -2.47
CA GLU A 153 16.63 13.67 -3.08
C GLU A 153 16.45 12.19 -2.80
N ASP A 154 17.51 11.37 -2.92
CA ASP A 154 17.43 9.92 -2.63
C ASP A 154 17.11 9.66 -1.15
N VAL A 155 17.71 10.45 -0.24
CA VAL A 155 17.43 10.37 1.20
C VAL A 155 15.97 10.73 1.49
N SER A 156 15.46 11.83 0.93
CA SER A 156 14.07 12.26 1.09
C SER A 156 13.10 11.20 0.54
N GLN A 157 13.33 10.75 -0.70
CA GLN A 157 12.51 9.72 -1.33
C GLN A 157 12.48 8.41 -0.53
N ALA A 158 13.63 8.02 0.04
CA ALA A 158 13.72 6.81 0.85
C ALA A 158 12.95 6.93 2.16
N LEU A 159 12.98 8.08 2.83
CA LEU A 159 12.20 8.34 4.04
C LEU A 159 10.70 8.37 3.76
N ASP A 160 10.28 9.05 2.69
CA ASP A 160 8.87 9.13 2.29
C ASP A 160 8.31 7.74 1.93
N ALA A 161 9.11 6.90 1.28
CA ALA A 161 8.70 5.56 0.86
C ALA A 161 8.43 4.59 2.03
N VAL A 162 8.99 4.81 3.20
CA VAL A 162 8.78 3.97 4.39
C VAL A 162 7.78 4.56 5.38
N CYS A 163 7.26 5.77 5.11
CA CYS A 163 6.18 6.33 5.91
C CYS A 163 4.92 5.48 5.78
N ALA A 164 4.32 5.14 6.92
CA ALA A 164 3.03 4.46 6.93
C ALA A 164 1.93 5.42 6.45
N PRO A 165 0.99 4.96 5.61
CA PRO A 165 -0.18 5.76 5.25
C PRO A 165 -0.99 6.11 6.50
N VAL A 166 -1.48 7.33 6.55
CA VAL A 166 -2.40 7.80 7.59
C VAL A 166 -3.83 7.54 7.11
N SER A 167 -4.72 7.11 7.99
CA SER A 167 -6.13 6.94 7.65
C SER A 167 -6.78 8.29 7.38
N LEU A 168 -7.59 8.39 6.33
CA LEU A 168 -8.40 9.59 6.08
C LEU A 168 -9.43 9.85 7.18
N TYR A 169 -9.80 8.81 7.92
CA TYR A 169 -10.76 8.90 9.03
C TYR A 169 -10.11 9.11 10.39
N ASP A 170 -8.77 9.22 10.44
CA ASP A 170 -8.10 9.55 11.70
C ASP A 170 -8.51 10.94 12.18
N PRO A 171 -8.90 11.08 13.46
CA PRO A 171 -9.29 12.37 14.01
C PRO A 171 -8.06 13.28 14.15
N VAL A 172 -8.12 14.45 13.54
CA VAL A 172 -7.10 15.50 13.70
C VAL A 172 -7.39 16.35 14.94
N TYR A 173 -8.67 16.60 15.20
CA TYR A 173 -9.13 17.38 16.32
C TYR A 173 -10.45 16.83 16.87
N SER A 174 -10.55 16.70 18.21
CA SER A 174 -11.75 16.25 18.91
C SER A 174 -11.94 17.11 20.16
N ASP A 175 -13.01 17.89 20.19
CA ASP A 175 -13.37 18.77 21.33
C ASP A 175 -14.80 18.45 21.84
N GLY A 176 -15.08 17.15 22.04
CA GLY A 176 -16.35 16.67 22.58
C GLY A 176 -17.56 16.70 21.62
N GLY A 177 -17.36 17.14 20.36
CA GLY A 177 -18.32 17.05 19.25
C GLY A 177 -17.90 15.99 18.23
N ASP A 178 -18.47 16.09 17.00
CA ASP A 178 -18.03 15.26 15.89
C ASP A 178 -16.54 15.55 15.57
N PRO A 179 -15.68 14.53 15.56
CA PRO A 179 -14.24 14.72 15.33
C PRO A 179 -13.99 15.19 13.90
N LEU A 180 -13.17 16.24 13.75
CA LEU A 180 -12.62 16.62 12.45
C LEU A 180 -11.61 15.59 12.02
N THR A 181 -11.81 14.99 10.84
CA THR A 181 -10.94 13.95 10.28
C THR A 181 -9.92 14.55 9.32
N VAL A 182 -8.88 13.75 8.96
CA VAL A 182 -7.91 14.13 7.92
C VAL A 182 -8.62 14.39 6.59
N MET A 183 -9.68 13.64 6.28
CA MET A 183 -10.47 13.80 5.06
C MET A 183 -11.11 15.20 4.96
N ASP A 184 -11.55 15.77 6.08
CA ASP A 184 -12.18 17.11 6.10
C ASP A 184 -11.17 18.23 5.81
N GLN A 185 -9.88 17.96 5.94
CA GLN A 185 -8.78 18.90 5.63
C GLN A 185 -8.28 18.78 4.19
N VAL A 186 -8.62 17.68 3.48
CA VAL A 186 -8.18 17.47 2.10
C VAL A 186 -9.02 18.32 1.16
N ARG A 187 -8.41 19.35 0.59
CA ARG A 187 -9.06 20.23 -0.40
C ARG A 187 -9.29 19.49 -1.71
N ASP A 188 -10.52 19.56 -2.24
CA ASP A 188 -10.84 19.13 -3.60
C ASP A 188 -10.35 20.21 -4.59
N THR A 189 -9.24 19.93 -5.28
CA THR A 189 -8.66 20.83 -6.28
C THR A 189 -9.30 20.68 -7.66
N ARG A 190 -10.12 19.65 -7.89
CA ARG A 190 -10.77 19.39 -9.19
C ARG A 190 -12.14 20.02 -9.31
N ASN A 191 -12.87 20.11 -8.20
CA ASN A 191 -14.22 20.69 -8.15
C ASN A 191 -14.21 22.00 -7.36
N THR A 192 -13.36 22.93 -7.77
CA THR A 192 -13.35 24.27 -7.17
C THR A 192 -14.57 25.07 -7.59
N ASP A 193 -14.94 26.08 -6.80
CA ASP A 193 -16.06 26.99 -7.11
C ASP A 193 -15.86 27.64 -8.48
N GLU A 194 -14.61 27.94 -8.87
CA GLU A 194 -14.26 28.50 -10.17
C GLU A 194 -14.64 27.56 -11.31
N VAL A 195 -14.25 26.27 -11.23
CA VAL A 195 -14.60 25.26 -12.24
C VAL A 195 -16.12 25.07 -12.30
N TRP A 196 -16.79 25.11 -11.18
CA TRP A 196 -18.24 24.99 -11.12
C TRP A 196 -18.94 26.19 -11.77
N MET A 197 -18.46 27.41 -11.49
CA MET A 197 -18.93 28.64 -12.14
C MET A 197 -18.69 28.63 -13.65
N GLU A 198 -17.52 28.18 -14.10
CA GLU A 198 -17.22 28.00 -15.53
C GLU A 198 -18.21 27.03 -16.19
N HIS A 199 -18.54 25.91 -15.55
CA HIS A 199 -19.52 24.95 -16.06
C HIS A 199 -20.91 25.53 -16.17
N ILE A 200 -21.38 26.33 -15.17
CA ILE A 200 -22.69 27.00 -15.19
C ILE A 200 -22.71 28.00 -16.33
N THR A 201 -21.69 28.84 -16.44
CA THR A 201 -21.56 29.86 -17.48
C THR A 201 -21.58 29.25 -18.88
N LEU A 202 -20.77 28.19 -19.08
CA LEU A 202 -20.72 27.46 -20.34
C LEU A 202 -22.06 26.83 -20.71
N ARG A 203 -22.76 26.22 -19.72
CA ARG A 203 -24.12 25.65 -19.92
C ARG A 203 -25.13 26.71 -20.27
N SER A 204 -25.07 27.89 -19.64
CA SER A 204 -25.93 29.00 -19.95
C SER A 204 -25.69 29.56 -21.35
N ALA A 205 -24.44 29.74 -21.73
CA ALA A 205 -24.06 30.15 -23.09
C ALA A 205 -24.54 29.14 -24.16
N PHE A 206 -24.40 27.85 -23.89
CA PHE A 206 -24.87 26.79 -24.79
C PHE A 206 -26.42 26.82 -24.94
N ARG A 207 -27.16 27.04 -23.84
CA ARG A 207 -28.61 27.12 -23.88
C ARG A 207 -29.14 28.29 -24.69
N ALA A 208 -28.40 29.39 -24.77
CA ALA A 208 -28.75 30.58 -25.52
C ALA A 208 -28.54 30.44 -27.05
N LEU A 209 -27.84 29.40 -27.53
CA LEU A 209 -27.66 29.13 -28.95
C LEU A 209 -28.95 28.66 -29.63
N GLY A 210 -29.02 28.85 -30.94
CA GLY A 210 -30.11 28.30 -31.77
C GLY A 210 -30.03 26.75 -31.86
N ASP A 211 -31.17 26.13 -32.16
CA ASP A 211 -31.27 24.65 -32.15
C ASP A 211 -30.32 23.99 -33.14
N ARG A 212 -30.10 24.58 -34.32
CA ARG A 212 -29.12 24.08 -35.29
C ARG A 212 -27.69 24.20 -34.81
N GLU A 213 -27.36 25.30 -34.16
CA GLU A 213 -26.01 25.52 -33.59
C GLU A 213 -25.75 24.52 -32.46
N LYS A 214 -26.72 24.26 -31.61
CA LYS A 214 -26.67 23.22 -30.55
C LYS A 214 -26.42 21.83 -31.13
N GLN A 215 -27.15 21.46 -32.18
CA GLN A 215 -26.99 20.18 -32.83
C GLN A 215 -25.56 20.00 -33.43
N ILE A 216 -25.07 21.05 -34.12
CA ILE A 216 -23.72 21.04 -34.70
C ILE A 216 -22.67 20.85 -33.58
N LEU A 217 -22.71 21.64 -32.52
CA LEU A 217 -21.76 21.54 -31.44
C LEU A 217 -21.87 20.20 -30.69
N SER A 218 -23.08 19.67 -30.51
CA SER A 218 -23.28 18.35 -29.91
C SER A 218 -22.64 17.25 -30.72
N LEU A 219 -22.91 17.19 -32.02
CA LEU A 219 -22.34 16.19 -32.90
C LEU A 219 -20.81 16.29 -33.03
N ARG A 220 -20.29 17.53 -32.98
CA ARG A 220 -18.82 17.78 -33.06
C ARG A 220 -18.09 17.42 -31.79
N PHE A 221 -18.54 17.89 -30.63
CA PHE A 221 -17.78 17.87 -29.38
C PHE A 221 -18.20 16.73 -28.42
N TYR A 222 -19.45 16.25 -28.47
CA TYR A 222 -19.89 15.10 -27.67
C TYR A 222 -19.80 13.78 -28.46
N ASP A 223 -20.25 13.78 -29.71
CA ASP A 223 -20.23 12.58 -30.55
C ASP A 223 -18.89 12.39 -31.30
N GLY A 224 -18.00 13.38 -31.31
CA GLY A 224 -16.67 13.31 -31.94
C GLY A 224 -16.70 13.27 -33.48
N LYS A 225 -17.83 13.67 -34.13
CA LYS A 225 -17.97 13.60 -35.61
C LYS A 225 -17.12 14.67 -36.29
N THR A 226 -16.67 14.37 -37.50
CA THR A 226 -15.99 15.30 -38.38
C THR A 226 -16.99 16.31 -38.99
N GLN A 227 -16.53 17.48 -39.48
CA GLN A 227 -17.40 18.46 -40.12
C GLN A 227 -18.14 17.88 -41.34
N MET A 228 -17.50 16.97 -42.08
CA MET A 228 -18.15 16.30 -43.21
C MET A 228 -19.29 15.39 -42.78
N GLU A 229 -19.10 14.63 -41.72
CA GLU A 229 -20.15 13.73 -41.16
C GLU A 229 -21.30 14.53 -40.56
N VAL A 230 -21.02 15.66 -39.87
CA VAL A 230 -22.06 16.57 -39.35
C VAL A 230 -22.84 17.20 -40.50
N ALA A 231 -22.16 17.70 -41.53
CA ALA A 231 -22.80 18.27 -42.71
C ALA A 231 -23.71 17.25 -43.42
N SER A 232 -23.23 16.02 -43.55
CA SER A 232 -24.04 14.91 -44.11
C SER A 232 -25.26 14.57 -43.23
N ALA A 233 -25.09 14.52 -41.93
CA ALA A 233 -26.17 14.19 -40.98
C ALA A 233 -27.27 15.27 -40.92
N LEU A 234 -26.91 16.54 -41.12
CA LEU A 234 -27.81 17.69 -41.08
C LEU A 234 -28.33 18.13 -42.46
N GLY A 235 -27.86 17.49 -43.54
CA GLY A 235 -28.27 17.81 -44.94
C GLY A 235 -27.79 19.19 -45.38
N ILE A 236 -26.60 19.67 -44.93
CA ILE A 236 -26.01 20.96 -45.26
C ILE A 236 -24.64 20.78 -45.95
N SER A 237 -24.10 21.83 -46.58
CA SER A 237 -22.73 21.79 -47.10
C SER A 237 -21.69 21.90 -45.96
N GLN A 238 -20.52 21.27 -46.15
CA GLN A 238 -19.41 21.37 -45.17
C GLN A 238 -19.01 22.83 -44.92
N ALA A 239 -19.03 23.69 -45.95
CA ALA A 239 -18.72 25.13 -45.84
C ALA A 239 -19.77 25.85 -44.94
N GLN A 240 -21.03 25.43 -45.00
CA GLN A 240 -22.13 25.97 -44.18
C GLN A 240 -21.98 25.50 -42.74
N ASP A 241 -21.66 24.21 -42.54
CA ASP A 241 -21.38 23.67 -41.21
C ASP A 241 -20.22 24.40 -40.50
N SER A 242 -19.11 24.59 -41.20
CA SER A 242 -17.94 25.33 -40.67
C SER A 242 -18.25 26.79 -40.29
N ARG A 243 -19.13 27.48 -41.07
CA ARG A 243 -19.57 28.84 -40.73
C ARG A 243 -20.46 28.86 -39.49
N LEU A 244 -21.41 27.93 -39.38
CA LEU A 244 -22.32 27.81 -38.23
C LEU A 244 -21.56 27.41 -36.97
N GLU A 245 -20.62 26.44 -37.05
CA GLU A 245 -19.75 26.07 -35.94
C GLU A 245 -18.94 27.28 -35.42
N LYS A 246 -18.28 28.04 -36.30
CA LYS A 246 -17.54 29.28 -35.94
C LYS A 246 -18.44 30.34 -35.32
N SER A 247 -19.65 30.53 -35.87
CA SER A 247 -20.64 31.46 -35.35
C SER A 247 -21.07 31.08 -33.92
N ALA A 248 -21.38 29.80 -33.71
CA ALA A 248 -21.81 29.27 -32.41
C ALA A 248 -20.71 29.40 -31.35
N ILE A 249 -19.45 29.04 -31.70
CA ILE A 249 -18.32 29.19 -30.79
C ILE A 249 -18.07 30.68 -30.50
N GLY A 250 -18.19 31.56 -31.51
CA GLY A 250 -18.06 33.01 -31.32
C GLY A 250 -19.11 33.59 -30.38
N ALA A 251 -20.36 33.15 -30.52
CA ALA A 251 -21.46 33.56 -29.64
C ALA A 251 -21.25 33.08 -28.19
N MET A 252 -20.85 31.81 -28.00
CA MET A 252 -20.48 31.27 -26.69
C MET A 252 -19.33 32.04 -26.04
N ARG A 253 -18.26 32.29 -26.79
CA ARG A 253 -17.11 33.05 -26.29
C ARG A 253 -17.49 34.47 -25.81
N LYS A 254 -18.35 35.17 -26.55
CA LYS A 254 -18.88 36.47 -26.12
C LYS A 254 -19.70 36.37 -24.84
N ALA A 255 -20.57 35.37 -24.71
CA ALA A 255 -21.37 35.16 -23.53
C ALA A 255 -20.54 34.87 -22.29
N VAL A 256 -19.48 34.06 -22.43
CA VAL A 256 -18.54 33.72 -21.33
C VAL A 256 -17.67 34.93 -20.94
N SER A 257 -17.28 35.80 -21.90
CA SER A 257 -16.43 36.95 -21.61
C SER A 257 -17.16 38.12 -20.94
N VAL A 258 -18.47 38.13 -20.92
CA VAL A 258 -19.33 39.20 -20.32
C VAL A 258 -19.79 38.82 -18.89
N SER A 259 -19.60 37.54 -18.49
CA SER A 259 -19.90 37.07 -17.15
C SER A 259 -18.65 37.09 -16.27
#